data_5b949ac323fc73cea307f50e074ad344
#
_entry.id   5b949ac323fc73cea307f50e074ad344
#
_cell.length_a   1.000
_cell.length_b   1.000
_cell.length_c   1.000
_cell.angle_alpha   90.00
_cell.angle_beta   90.00
_cell.angle_gamma   90.00
#
_symmetry.space_group_name_H-M   'P 1'
#
loop_
_entity.id
_entity.type
_entity.pdbx_description
1 polymer ?
#
loop_
_entity_poly.entity_id
_entity_poly.type
_entity_poly.pdbx_seq_one_letter_code
_entity_poly.pdbx_strand_id
1 'polypeptide(L)'
;MTKGDPLRLHMGYALSSFSEYLRENAPELLPGNGFGRAAGGNGSAGDLAPHGTTIVAVTYRGGVLIAGDRRATQGNLLASRDMEKVYITDTFSAAGIAGTAGVAVEMIRLFAVELEYYEKIEGVPLTFDGKANKLSKMVRDNLPAALQGLAVVPILVGYDLEATDPERAGRIVSYDVVGGRSEERFGYTATGSGSMFAKSSLKKTYSRDMDEDRALRIAVESLLDASDDDTATGGPDLQRGIFPTAIVINAEGALEVSDERLEQIARSIVDERVAEEGSARP
;
A
#
# COMPACT_ATOMS: atom_id res chain seq x y z
N MET A 1 36.42 -17.91 38.78
CA MET A 1 35.66 -17.70 37.53
C MET A 1 35.12 -16.27 37.53
N THR A 2 35.89 -15.36 36.95
CA THR A 2 35.62 -13.92 36.87
C THR A 2 34.61 -13.69 35.75
N LYS A 3 33.44 -13.13 36.09
CA LYS A 3 32.46 -12.62 35.11
C LYS A 3 33.16 -11.59 34.24
N GLY A 4 33.20 -11.86 32.93
CA GLY A 4 33.76 -10.94 31.95
C GLY A 4 32.96 -9.61 31.93
N ASP A 5 33.69 -8.54 31.86
CA ASP A 5 33.22 -7.17 31.74
C ASP A 5 32.41 -7.02 30.43
N PRO A 6 31.13 -6.64 30.48
CA PRO A 6 30.30 -6.52 29.27
C PRO A 6 30.70 -5.33 28.38
N LEU A 7 31.67 -4.52 28.75
CA LEU A 7 32.14 -3.34 28.03
C LEU A 7 33.49 -3.51 27.32
N ARG A 8 34.00 -4.71 27.15
CA ARG A 8 35.14 -4.92 26.27
C ARG A 8 34.70 -4.75 24.81
N LEU A 9 34.71 -3.51 24.38
CA LEU A 9 34.73 -3.10 22.98
C LEU A 9 35.99 -3.72 22.32
N HIS A 10 35.82 -4.84 21.66
CA HIS A 10 36.80 -5.27 20.68
C HIS A 10 36.73 -4.31 19.48
N MET A 11 37.58 -3.28 19.52
CA MET A 11 37.85 -2.40 18.36
C MET A 11 38.59 -3.22 17.28
N GLY A 12 37.88 -4.06 16.58
CA GLY A 12 38.45 -4.92 15.55
C GLY A 12 37.56 -5.30 14.39
N TYR A 13 36.27 -5.01 14.48
CA TYR A 13 35.38 -5.31 13.38
C TYR A 13 34.60 -4.03 12.95
N ALA A 14 34.76 -3.70 11.69
CA ALA A 14 34.01 -2.63 11.07
C ALA A 14 32.54 -3.05 10.87
N LEU A 15 31.77 -3.14 11.97
CA LEU A 15 30.33 -3.32 11.92
C LEU A 15 29.72 -1.96 11.56
N SER A 16 28.97 -1.92 10.48
CA SER A 16 28.43 -0.69 9.88
C SER A 16 27.26 -0.12 10.67
N SER A 17 26.68 -0.87 11.64
CA SER A 17 25.56 -0.40 12.45
C SER A 17 25.51 -1.05 13.84
N PHE A 18 24.96 -0.31 14.81
CA PHE A 18 24.74 -0.79 16.17
C PHE A 18 23.78 -1.99 16.23
N SER A 19 22.80 -2.04 15.35
CA SER A 19 21.88 -3.18 15.24
C SER A 19 22.55 -4.45 14.72
N GLU A 20 23.57 -4.34 13.89
CA GLU A 20 24.39 -5.46 13.43
C GLU A 20 25.27 -6.00 14.55
N TYR A 21 25.89 -5.11 15.33
CA TYR A 21 26.62 -5.46 16.53
C TYR A 21 25.74 -6.21 17.56
N LEU A 22 24.51 -5.73 17.81
CA LEU A 22 23.59 -6.41 18.71
C LEU A 22 23.18 -7.79 18.17
N ARG A 23 22.99 -7.93 16.87
CA ARG A 23 22.60 -9.21 16.25
C ARG A 23 23.65 -10.29 16.44
N GLU A 24 24.93 -9.91 16.40
CA GLU A 24 26.05 -10.85 16.55
C GLU A 24 26.42 -11.11 18.01
N ASN A 25 26.35 -10.11 18.89
CA ASN A 25 26.92 -10.18 20.22
C ASN A 25 25.91 -10.19 21.37
N ALA A 26 24.69 -9.70 21.14
CA ALA A 26 23.64 -9.64 22.15
C ALA A 26 22.25 -9.64 21.50
N PRO A 27 21.88 -10.72 20.78
CA PRO A 27 20.62 -10.79 20.05
C PRO A 27 19.39 -10.63 20.95
N GLU A 28 19.49 -10.93 22.24
CA GLU A 28 18.44 -10.74 23.24
C GLU A 28 18.09 -9.25 23.49
N LEU A 29 18.99 -8.33 23.15
CA LEU A 29 18.77 -6.88 23.29
C LEU A 29 18.15 -6.24 22.05
N LEU A 30 18.01 -7.00 20.98
CA LEU A 30 17.33 -6.49 19.78
C LEU A 30 15.84 -6.27 20.08
N PRO A 31 15.27 -5.13 19.65
CA PRO A 31 13.82 -4.93 19.69
C PRO A 31 13.11 -6.09 18.96
N GLY A 32 12.20 -6.78 19.65
CA GLY A 32 11.50 -7.96 19.12
C GLY A 32 11.97 -9.31 19.66
N ASN A 33 13.19 -9.45 20.18
CA ASN A 33 13.66 -10.72 20.76
C ASN A 33 13.28 -10.91 22.23
N GLY A 34 12.90 -9.84 22.94
CA GLY A 34 12.56 -9.88 24.38
C GLY A 34 11.16 -10.37 24.72
N PHE A 35 10.21 -10.35 23.79
CA PHE A 35 8.80 -10.71 24.05
C PHE A 35 8.37 -12.08 23.51
N GLY A 36 9.21 -12.78 22.72
CA GLY A 36 8.85 -14.03 22.05
C GLY A 36 9.11 -15.33 22.84
N ARG A 37 9.63 -15.28 24.07
CA ARG A 37 10.03 -16.49 24.80
C ARG A 37 9.02 -17.05 25.80
N ALA A 38 7.81 -16.47 25.89
CA ALA A 38 6.79 -16.93 26.86
C ALA A 38 5.76 -17.91 26.28
N ALA A 39 5.74 -18.15 24.98
CA ALA A 39 4.88 -19.16 24.36
C ALA A 39 5.71 -19.98 23.36
N GLY A 40 5.85 -21.27 23.58
CA GLY A 40 6.66 -22.21 22.82
C GLY A 40 6.20 -22.43 21.35
N GLY A 41 6.16 -21.36 20.56
CA GLY A 41 5.91 -21.37 19.13
C GLY A 41 6.84 -20.37 18.44
N ASN A 42 7.52 -20.82 17.40
CA ASN A 42 8.47 -20.06 16.58
C ASN A 42 7.82 -19.07 15.59
N GLY A 43 6.55 -18.65 15.82
CA GLY A 43 5.84 -17.71 14.95
C GLY A 43 5.91 -16.28 15.50
N SER A 44 6.24 -15.29 14.65
CA SER A 44 6.07 -13.88 15.00
C SER A 44 4.57 -13.52 15.03
N ALA A 45 4.18 -12.47 15.74
CA ALA A 45 2.79 -11.99 15.70
C ALA A 45 2.36 -11.66 14.25
N GLY A 46 3.31 -11.30 13.39
CA GLY A 46 3.12 -11.12 11.97
C GLY A 46 2.68 -12.39 11.23
N ASP A 47 3.15 -13.57 11.62
CA ASP A 47 2.79 -14.84 10.97
C ASP A 47 1.33 -15.27 11.26
N LEU A 48 0.69 -14.67 12.25
CA LEU A 48 -0.69 -14.96 12.63
C LEU A 48 -1.71 -14.04 11.97
N ALA A 49 -1.26 -12.92 11.40
CA ALA A 49 -2.13 -11.96 10.75
C ALA A 49 -2.18 -12.17 9.23
N PRO A 50 -3.33 -11.99 8.57
CA PRO A 50 -3.40 -12.01 7.11
C PRO A 50 -2.51 -10.93 6.51
N HIS A 51 -1.72 -11.32 5.51
CA HIS A 51 -0.86 -10.45 4.71
C HIS A 51 -1.11 -10.74 3.24
N GLY A 52 -0.47 -9.98 2.39
CA GLY A 52 -0.63 -10.06 0.95
C GLY A 52 -1.53 -8.92 0.48
N THR A 53 -0.94 -8.05 -0.29
CA THR A 53 -1.61 -6.84 -0.76
C THR A 53 -0.79 -6.29 -1.90
N THR A 54 -1.46 -5.85 -2.95
CA THR A 54 -0.86 -4.94 -3.93
C THR A 54 -1.81 -3.79 -4.18
N ILE A 55 -1.31 -2.58 -3.97
CA ILE A 55 -2.02 -1.34 -4.19
C ILE A 55 -1.23 -0.52 -5.18
N VAL A 56 -1.91 0.05 -6.13
CA VAL A 56 -1.36 0.95 -7.14
C VAL A 56 -2.05 2.31 -7.07
N ALA A 57 -1.32 3.37 -7.37
CA ALA A 57 -1.87 4.71 -7.51
C ALA A 57 -1.32 5.36 -8.78
N VAL A 58 -2.16 6.09 -9.49
CA VAL A 58 -1.86 6.66 -10.80
C VAL A 58 -2.52 8.03 -10.92
N THR A 59 -1.76 9.06 -11.32
CA THR A 59 -2.33 10.36 -11.72
C THR A 59 -2.74 10.33 -13.18
N TYR A 60 -3.79 11.07 -13.51
CA TYR A 60 -4.23 11.31 -14.87
C TYR A 60 -4.59 12.79 -15.04
N ARG A 61 -4.89 13.21 -16.25
CA ARG A 61 -5.26 14.60 -16.52
C ARG A 61 -6.57 14.95 -15.83
N GLY A 62 -6.51 15.81 -14.80
CA GLY A 62 -7.65 16.25 -14.01
C GLY A 62 -7.93 15.41 -12.76
N GLY A 63 -7.05 14.45 -12.40
CA GLY A 63 -7.29 13.66 -11.19
C GLY A 63 -6.21 12.66 -10.83
N VAL A 64 -6.58 11.78 -9.92
CA VAL A 64 -5.78 10.66 -9.43
C VAL A 64 -6.67 9.47 -9.12
N LEU A 65 -6.17 8.27 -9.27
CA LEU A 65 -6.84 7.06 -8.84
C LEU A 65 -5.95 6.21 -7.95
N ILE A 66 -6.58 5.39 -7.13
CA ILE A 66 -5.96 4.32 -6.36
C ILE A 66 -6.74 3.03 -6.57
N ALA A 67 -6.04 1.92 -6.75
CA ALA A 67 -6.68 0.61 -6.87
C ALA A 67 -5.91 -0.43 -6.06
N GLY A 68 -6.62 -1.43 -5.55
CA GLY A 68 -6.05 -2.53 -4.78
C GLY A 68 -6.63 -3.88 -5.16
N ASP A 69 -5.82 -4.92 -5.09
CA ASP A 69 -6.29 -6.29 -5.20
C ASP A 69 -7.14 -6.69 -3.97
N ARG A 70 -7.90 -7.79 -4.06
CA ARG A 70 -8.81 -8.23 -2.97
C ARG A 70 -8.38 -9.52 -2.27
N ARG A 71 -7.21 -10.08 -2.60
CA ARG A 71 -6.70 -11.30 -1.97
C ARG A 71 -6.01 -11.00 -0.65
N ALA A 72 -6.34 -11.76 0.40
CA ALA A 72 -5.57 -11.81 1.63
C ALA A 72 -5.06 -13.23 1.87
N THR A 73 -3.78 -13.36 2.23
CA THR A 73 -3.12 -14.64 2.51
C THR A 73 -2.66 -14.68 3.96
N GLN A 74 -2.59 -15.88 4.53
CA GLN A 74 -2.01 -16.15 5.83
C GLN A 74 -1.02 -17.32 5.68
N GLY A 75 0.25 -16.99 5.66
CA GLY A 75 1.27 -17.95 5.23
C GLY A 75 0.95 -18.46 3.82
N ASN A 76 0.85 -19.78 3.66
CA ASN A 76 0.53 -20.42 2.37
C ASN A 76 -0.97 -20.61 2.12
N LEU A 77 -1.83 -20.11 3.01
CA LEU A 77 -3.27 -20.27 2.89
C LEU A 77 -3.93 -18.97 2.41
N LEU A 78 -4.99 -19.12 1.62
CA LEU A 78 -5.85 -18.02 1.25
C LEU A 78 -6.83 -17.73 2.39
N ALA A 79 -6.66 -16.60 3.06
CA ALA A 79 -7.52 -16.17 4.18
C ALA A 79 -8.81 -15.52 3.70
N SER A 80 -8.75 -14.66 2.67
CA SER A 80 -9.91 -14.04 2.02
C SER A 80 -9.65 -13.82 0.54
N ARG A 81 -10.72 -13.88 -0.25
CA ARG A 81 -10.71 -13.55 -1.69
C ARG A 81 -11.28 -12.16 -1.97
N ASP A 82 -11.91 -11.58 -0.97
CA ASP A 82 -12.74 -10.40 -1.08
C ASP A 82 -12.51 -9.46 0.11
N MET A 83 -11.29 -8.89 0.16
CA MET A 83 -10.88 -7.93 1.17
C MET A 83 -10.60 -6.57 0.51
N GLU A 84 -11.32 -5.56 0.95
CA GLU A 84 -11.04 -4.19 0.54
C GLU A 84 -9.74 -3.69 1.17
N LYS A 85 -8.95 -2.95 0.38
CA LYS A 85 -7.64 -2.44 0.77
C LYS A 85 -7.45 -0.97 0.47
N VAL A 86 -8.41 -0.37 -0.25
CA VAL A 86 -8.45 1.05 -0.58
C VAL A 86 -9.78 1.64 -0.12
N TYR A 87 -9.73 2.83 0.44
CA TYR A 87 -10.89 3.45 1.11
C TYR A 87 -10.92 4.94 0.84
N ILE A 88 -12.10 5.50 0.62
CA ILE A 88 -12.33 6.94 0.62
C ILE A 88 -12.11 7.45 2.05
N THR A 89 -11.29 8.47 2.22
CA THR A 89 -10.96 9.04 3.53
C THR A 89 -11.66 10.37 3.79
N ASP A 90 -11.94 11.13 2.74
CA ASP A 90 -12.85 12.27 2.71
C ASP A 90 -13.27 12.57 1.26
N THR A 91 -13.98 13.68 1.03
CA THR A 91 -14.51 14.08 -0.28
C THR A 91 -13.44 14.13 -1.38
N PHE A 92 -12.18 14.48 -1.07
CA PHE A 92 -11.12 14.69 -2.05
C PHE A 92 -9.87 13.85 -1.77
N SER A 93 -10.00 12.79 -0.97
CA SER A 93 -8.87 11.88 -0.73
C SER A 93 -9.29 10.44 -0.49
N ALA A 94 -8.37 9.54 -0.81
CA ALA A 94 -8.47 8.11 -0.52
C ALA A 94 -7.11 7.58 -0.08
N ALA A 95 -7.12 6.49 0.66
CA ALA A 95 -5.90 5.84 1.07
C ALA A 95 -6.02 4.31 0.93
N GLY A 96 -4.89 3.70 0.61
CA GLY A 96 -4.75 2.25 0.63
C GLY A 96 -3.58 1.86 1.53
N ILE A 97 -3.70 0.75 2.24
CA ILE A 97 -2.65 0.30 3.15
C ILE A 97 -2.28 -1.16 2.89
N ALA A 98 -1.00 -1.39 2.61
CA ALA A 98 -0.39 -2.70 2.59
C ALA A 98 0.16 -3.06 3.99
N GLY A 99 0.18 -4.36 4.32
CA GLY A 99 0.71 -4.89 5.56
C GLY A 99 -0.32 -5.67 6.38
N THR A 100 -0.28 -5.55 7.70
CA THR A 100 -1.17 -6.29 8.61
C THR A 100 -2.60 -5.78 8.52
N ALA A 101 -3.49 -6.59 7.97
CA ALA A 101 -4.84 -6.20 7.58
C ALA A 101 -5.66 -5.53 8.70
N GLY A 102 -5.69 -6.10 9.90
CA GLY A 102 -6.45 -5.52 11.03
C GLY A 102 -5.98 -4.13 11.42
N VAL A 103 -4.65 -3.95 11.53
CA VAL A 103 -4.03 -2.65 11.85
C VAL A 103 -4.26 -1.63 10.72
N ALA A 104 -4.18 -2.09 9.47
CA ALA A 104 -4.41 -1.26 8.30
C ALA A 104 -5.82 -0.68 8.27
N VAL A 105 -6.84 -1.52 8.43
CA VAL A 105 -8.25 -1.09 8.43
C VAL A 105 -8.55 -0.14 9.58
N GLU A 106 -8.05 -0.43 10.79
CA GLU A 106 -8.23 0.44 11.95
C GLU A 106 -7.58 1.81 11.73
N MET A 107 -6.35 1.84 11.20
CA MET A 107 -5.64 3.08 10.92
C MET A 107 -6.39 3.96 9.91
N ILE A 108 -6.92 3.39 8.80
CA ILE A 108 -7.67 4.17 7.81
C ILE A 108 -8.98 4.71 8.41
N ARG A 109 -9.72 3.88 9.14
CA ARG A 109 -10.96 4.32 9.77
C ARG A 109 -10.72 5.47 10.74
N LEU A 110 -9.68 5.34 11.58
CA LEU A 110 -9.31 6.42 12.49
C LEU A 110 -8.87 7.67 11.71
N PHE A 111 -8.10 7.51 10.64
CA PHE A 111 -7.68 8.63 9.80
C PHE A 111 -8.88 9.39 9.21
N ALA A 112 -9.85 8.67 8.63
CA ALA A 112 -11.06 9.29 8.07
C ALA A 112 -11.87 10.04 9.16
N VAL A 113 -12.05 9.44 10.34
CA VAL A 113 -12.72 10.10 11.47
C VAL A 113 -11.98 11.36 11.91
N GLU A 114 -10.66 11.35 11.95
CA GLU A 114 -9.85 12.50 12.33
C GLU A 114 -9.93 13.63 11.28
N LEU A 115 -10.06 13.31 9.99
CA LEU A 115 -10.29 14.31 8.94
C LEU A 115 -11.67 14.94 9.07
N GLU A 116 -12.71 14.12 9.24
CA GLU A 116 -14.09 14.59 9.46
C GLU A 116 -14.21 15.44 10.74
N TYR A 117 -13.56 15.01 11.82
CA TYR A 117 -13.54 15.76 13.06
C TYR A 117 -12.90 17.15 12.90
N TYR A 118 -11.75 17.22 12.21
CA TYR A 118 -11.07 18.47 11.92
C TYR A 118 -11.98 19.43 11.14
N GLU A 119 -12.60 18.93 10.05
CA GLU A 119 -13.49 19.74 9.21
C GLU A 119 -14.70 20.27 10.00
N LYS A 120 -15.28 19.46 10.88
CA LYS A 120 -16.40 19.88 11.73
C LYS A 120 -16.02 20.96 12.75
N ILE A 121 -14.80 20.94 13.28
CA ILE A 121 -14.34 21.91 14.27
C ILE A 121 -13.89 23.22 13.60
N GLU A 122 -13.11 23.11 12.52
CA GLU A 122 -12.49 24.27 11.86
C GLU A 122 -13.40 24.86 10.76
N GLY A 123 -14.44 24.15 10.33
CA GLY A 123 -15.34 24.58 9.27
C GLY A 123 -14.74 24.50 7.86
N VAL A 124 -13.52 23.97 7.73
CA VAL A 124 -12.82 23.77 6.46
C VAL A 124 -12.05 22.43 6.49
N PRO A 125 -11.95 21.71 5.37
CA PRO A 125 -11.17 20.47 5.32
C PRO A 125 -9.67 20.75 5.48
N LEU A 126 -8.92 19.74 5.91
CA LEU A 126 -7.46 19.80 5.88
C LEU A 126 -6.97 19.91 4.43
N THR A 127 -5.93 20.73 4.21
CA THR A 127 -5.21 20.72 2.93
C THR A 127 -4.59 19.35 2.67
N PHE A 128 -4.29 19.03 1.41
CA PHE A 128 -3.68 17.73 1.08
C PHE A 128 -2.39 17.47 1.87
N ASP A 129 -1.53 18.49 2.03
CA ASP A 129 -0.33 18.39 2.87
C ASP A 129 -0.63 18.17 4.35
N GLY A 130 -1.70 18.78 4.86
CA GLY A 130 -2.19 18.54 6.22
C GLY A 130 -2.61 17.10 6.43
N LYS A 131 -3.37 16.53 5.50
CA LYS A 131 -3.76 15.11 5.49
C LYS A 131 -2.52 14.20 5.44
N ALA A 132 -1.58 14.49 4.55
CA ALA A 132 -0.34 13.73 4.43
C ALA A 132 0.50 13.75 5.71
N ASN A 133 0.60 14.90 6.40
CA ASN A 133 1.27 15.02 7.69
C ASN A 133 0.55 14.23 8.79
N LYS A 134 -0.78 14.26 8.82
CA LYS A 134 -1.59 13.54 9.80
C LYS A 134 -1.36 12.03 9.68
N LEU A 135 -1.44 11.49 8.45
CA LEU A 135 -1.21 10.06 8.22
C LEU A 135 0.24 9.66 8.54
N SER A 136 1.24 10.51 8.20
CA SER A 136 2.65 10.30 8.58
C SER A 136 2.81 10.12 10.10
N LYS A 137 2.12 10.95 10.90
CA LYS A 137 2.13 10.84 12.36
C LYS A 137 1.53 9.52 12.81
N MET A 138 0.38 9.11 12.25
CA MET A 138 -0.30 7.86 12.62
C MET A 138 0.57 6.62 12.31
N VAL A 139 1.26 6.61 11.16
CA VAL A 139 2.21 5.53 10.81
C VAL A 139 3.37 5.50 11.81
N ARG A 140 3.91 6.67 12.18
CA ARG A 140 4.99 6.77 13.17
C ARG A 140 4.55 6.29 14.56
N ASP A 141 3.34 6.62 14.96
CA ASP A 141 2.76 6.19 16.25
C ASP A 141 2.56 4.66 16.28
N ASN A 142 2.40 3.99 15.11
CA ASN A 142 2.33 2.54 14.99
C ASN A 142 3.71 1.84 15.01
N LEU A 143 4.82 2.57 15.05
CA LEU A 143 6.17 1.98 15.02
C LEU A 143 6.41 0.88 16.09
N PRO A 144 5.93 1.02 17.35
CA PRO A 144 6.09 -0.07 18.34
C PRO A 144 5.43 -1.38 17.91
N ALA A 145 4.27 -1.34 17.24
CA ALA A 145 3.60 -2.52 16.70
C ALA A 145 4.31 -3.04 15.44
N ALA A 146 4.80 -2.15 14.59
CA ALA A 146 5.57 -2.51 13.39
C ALA A 146 6.86 -3.28 13.74
N LEU A 147 7.55 -2.91 14.82
CA LEU A 147 8.72 -3.63 15.34
C LEU A 147 8.40 -5.05 15.84
N GLN A 148 7.12 -5.34 16.10
CA GLN A 148 6.63 -6.67 16.45
C GLN A 148 6.09 -7.46 15.24
N GLY A 149 6.29 -6.95 14.00
CA GLY A 149 5.82 -7.56 12.77
C GLY A 149 4.45 -7.07 12.29
N LEU A 150 3.79 -6.14 13.02
CA LEU A 150 2.50 -5.58 12.65
C LEU A 150 2.68 -4.26 11.85
N ALA A 151 3.50 -4.34 10.82
CA ALA A 151 3.82 -3.18 9.98
C ALA A 151 2.70 -2.87 8.99
N VAL A 152 2.58 -1.58 8.66
CA VAL A 152 1.67 -1.05 7.65
C VAL A 152 2.40 0.00 6.80
N VAL A 153 2.11 0.00 5.50
CA VAL A 153 2.71 0.93 4.53
C VAL A 153 1.59 1.51 3.66
N PRO A 154 1.12 2.72 3.97
CA PRO A 154 0.05 3.36 3.21
C PRO A 154 0.52 4.05 1.92
N ILE A 155 -0.44 4.28 1.04
CA ILE A 155 -0.41 5.30 -0.01
C ILE A 155 -1.61 6.21 0.23
N LEU A 156 -1.41 7.51 0.22
CA LEU A 156 -2.44 8.53 0.23
C LEU A 156 -2.53 9.15 -1.16
N VAL A 157 -3.73 9.25 -1.69
CA VAL A 157 -4.01 9.96 -2.93
C VAL A 157 -5.05 11.05 -2.67
N GLY A 158 -5.03 12.11 -3.44
CA GLY A 158 -6.04 13.15 -3.32
C GLY A 158 -5.97 14.18 -4.44
N TYR A 159 -7.05 14.94 -4.54
CA TYR A 159 -7.14 16.09 -5.41
C TYR A 159 -6.83 17.36 -4.59
N ASP A 160 -5.83 18.10 -5.01
CA ASP A 160 -5.38 19.31 -4.34
C ASP A 160 -6.20 20.51 -4.82
N LEU A 161 -7.13 20.94 -3.96
CA LEU A 161 -8.01 22.10 -4.26
C LEU A 161 -7.25 23.42 -4.37
N GLU A 162 -6.02 23.49 -3.87
CA GLU A 162 -5.16 24.70 -3.94
C GLU A 162 -4.22 24.68 -5.15
N ALA A 163 -4.29 23.62 -5.99
CA ALA A 163 -3.45 23.50 -7.17
C ALA A 163 -3.69 24.64 -8.17
N THR A 164 -2.62 25.24 -8.66
CA THR A 164 -2.70 26.30 -9.67
C THR A 164 -3.13 25.78 -11.05
N ASP A 165 -2.89 24.49 -11.32
CA ASP A 165 -3.29 23.79 -12.53
C ASP A 165 -4.22 22.64 -12.18
N PRO A 166 -5.55 22.76 -12.42
CA PRO A 166 -6.51 21.71 -12.13
C PRO A 166 -6.24 20.40 -12.87
N GLU A 167 -5.61 20.44 -14.06
CA GLU A 167 -5.26 19.24 -14.79
C GLU A 167 -4.12 18.44 -14.10
N ARG A 168 -3.43 19.04 -13.15
CA ARG A 168 -2.32 18.47 -12.37
C ARG A 168 -2.58 18.43 -10.87
N ALA A 169 -3.84 18.59 -10.46
CA ALA A 169 -4.22 18.62 -9.05
C ALA A 169 -4.21 17.24 -8.38
N GLY A 170 -4.14 16.15 -9.15
CA GLY A 170 -4.00 14.79 -8.61
C GLY A 170 -2.62 14.58 -7.98
N ARG A 171 -2.58 14.20 -6.71
CA ARG A 171 -1.34 13.99 -5.93
C ARG A 171 -1.30 12.59 -5.32
N ILE A 172 -0.09 12.06 -5.20
CA ILE A 172 0.20 10.76 -4.58
C ILE A 172 1.31 10.93 -3.55
N VAL A 173 1.10 10.41 -2.34
CA VAL A 173 2.13 10.34 -1.29
C VAL A 173 2.27 8.91 -0.82
N SER A 174 3.49 8.38 -0.89
CA SER A 174 3.86 7.10 -0.31
C SER A 174 4.58 7.28 1.03
N TYR A 175 4.47 6.25 1.87
CA TYR A 175 5.04 6.26 3.22
C TYR A 175 5.95 5.06 3.42
N ASP A 176 6.88 5.18 4.34
CA ASP A 176 7.63 4.06 4.91
C ASP A 176 7.09 3.68 6.30
N VAL A 177 7.59 2.58 6.84
CA VAL A 177 7.14 2.04 8.15
C VAL A 177 7.46 2.93 9.35
N VAL A 178 8.36 3.91 9.20
CA VAL A 178 8.73 4.86 10.25
C VAL A 178 8.00 6.21 10.13
N GLY A 179 7.05 6.30 9.19
CA GLY A 179 6.26 7.51 8.95
C GLY A 179 6.98 8.56 8.10
N GLY A 180 8.08 8.20 7.42
CA GLY A 180 8.66 9.01 6.36
C GLY A 180 7.70 9.07 5.19
N ARG A 181 7.56 10.25 4.55
CA ARG A 181 6.68 10.44 3.40
C ARG A 181 7.45 10.93 2.17
N SER A 182 7.02 10.49 1.00
CA SER A 182 7.56 10.89 -0.29
C SER A 182 6.42 11.19 -1.26
N GLU A 183 6.46 12.35 -1.89
CA GLU A 183 5.54 12.68 -2.97
C GLU A 183 6.02 12.08 -4.29
N GLU A 184 5.13 11.37 -4.98
CA GLU A 184 5.43 10.67 -6.22
C GLU A 184 5.36 11.60 -7.42
N ARG A 185 6.52 12.06 -7.89
CA ARG A 185 6.64 13.02 -9.01
C ARG A 185 6.49 12.38 -10.38
N PHE A 186 6.63 11.06 -10.47
CA PHE A 186 6.50 10.33 -11.74
C PHE A 186 5.05 9.99 -12.09
N GLY A 187 4.10 10.32 -11.19
CA GLY A 187 2.68 10.18 -11.44
C GLY A 187 2.11 8.78 -11.20
N TYR A 188 2.91 7.83 -10.74
CA TYR A 188 2.44 6.50 -10.34
C TYR A 188 3.29 5.89 -9.25
N THR A 189 2.69 5.02 -8.45
CA THR A 189 3.40 4.22 -7.44
C THR A 189 2.66 2.92 -7.17
N ALA A 190 3.29 2.02 -6.42
CA ALA A 190 2.66 0.85 -5.86
C ALA A 190 3.28 0.49 -4.50
N THR A 191 2.51 -0.19 -3.64
CA THR A 191 2.97 -0.75 -2.37
C THR A 191 2.44 -2.17 -2.19
N GLY A 192 3.08 -2.92 -1.29
CA GLY A 192 2.72 -4.31 -0.99
C GLY A 192 3.62 -5.33 -1.70
N SER A 193 3.29 -6.61 -1.57
CA SER A 193 4.12 -7.74 -2.03
C SER A 193 4.36 -7.73 -3.55
N GLY A 194 3.32 -7.50 -4.35
CA GLY A 194 3.41 -7.44 -5.82
C GLY A 194 3.83 -6.08 -6.37
N SER A 195 4.17 -5.10 -5.52
CA SER A 195 4.45 -3.72 -5.93
C SER A 195 5.55 -3.57 -6.97
N MET A 196 6.55 -4.43 -6.95
CA MET A 196 7.66 -4.39 -7.92
C MET A 196 7.17 -4.73 -9.34
N PHE A 197 6.32 -5.74 -9.47
CA PHE A 197 5.72 -6.16 -10.73
C PHE A 197 4.74 -5.10 -11.24
N ALA A 198 3.83 -4.63 -10.38
CA ALA A 198 2.89 -3.56 -10.72
C ALA A 198 3.61 -2.27 -11.16
N LYS A 199 4.66 -1.83 -10.47
CA LYS A 199 5.48 -0.68 -10.89
C LYS A 199 6.17 -0.90 -12.23
N SER A 200 6.61 -2.14 -12.51
CA SER A 200 7.25 -2.47 -13.79
C SER A 200 6.26 -2.35 -14.96
N SER A 201 5.02 -2.78 -14.76
CA SER A 201 3.92 -2.62 -15.71
C SER A 201 3.56 -1.15 -15.92
N LEU A 202 3.30 -0.41 -14.83
CA LEU A 202 2.98 1.01 -14.88
C LEU A 202 4.07 1.85 -15.55
N LYS A 203 5.34 1.54 -15.31
CA LYS A 203 6.47 2.22 -15.97
C LYS A 203 6.41 2.17 -17.50
N LYS A 204 5.85 1.12 -18.08
CA LYS A 204 5.74 0.93 -19.52
C LYS A 204 4.50 1.58 -20.12
N THR A 205 3.41 1.63 -19.33
CA THR A 205 2.06 1.98 -19.81
C THR A 205 1.62 3.38 -19.42
N TYR A 206 2.24 3.98 -18.39
CA TYR A 206 1.92 5.30 -17.89
C TYR A 206 2.26 6.40 -18.90
N SER A 207 1.31 7.33 -19.07
CA SER A 207 1.52 8.61 -19.77
C SER A 207 0.91 9.75 -18.95
N ARG A 208 1.62 10.85 -18.83
CA ARG A 208 1.23 11.97 -17.98
C ARG A 208 -0.08 12.65 -18.40
N ASP A 209 -0.42 12.58 -19.69
CA ASP A 209 -1.59 13.26 -20.26
C ASP A 209 -2.75 12.32 -20.57
N MET A 210 -2.72 11.08 -20.02
CA MET A 210 -3.80 10.13 -20.20
C MET A 210 -5.06 10.59 -19.47
N ASP A 211 -6.22 10.16 -19.97
CA ASP A 211 -7.51 10.33 -19.33
C ASP A 211 -7.77 9.30 -18.23
N GLU A 212 -8.90 9.43 -17.55
CA GLU A 212 -9.33 8.54 -16.48
C GLU A 212 -9.50 7.09 -16.94
N ASP A 213 -10.13 6.86 -18.13
CA ASP A 213 -10.36 5.51 -18.63
C ASP A 213 -9.06 4.76 -18.87
N ARG A 214 -8.08 5.43 -19.48
CA ARG A 214 -6.76 4.86 -19.71
C ARG A 214 -6.01 4.63 -18.40
N ALA A 215 -6.11 5.56 -17.44
CA ALA A 215 -5.48 5.41 -16.13
C ALA A 215 -6.07 4.20 -15.35
N LEU A 216 -7.39 4.06 -15.38
CA LEU A 216 -8.09 2.93 -14.74
C LEU A 216 -7.68 1.60 -15.39
N ARG A 217 -7.62 1.55 -16.71
CA ARG A 217 -7.20 0.37 -17.45
C ARG A 217 -5.78 -0.06 -17.06
N ILE A 218 -4.79 0.85 -17.08
CA ILE A 218 -3.41 0.48 -16.73
C ILE A 218 -3.25 0.10 -15.26
N ALA A 219 -4.07 0.65 -14.36
CA ALA A 219 -4.09 0.23 -12.96
C ALA A 219 -4.58 -1.21 -12.81
N VAL A 220 -5.69 -1.59 -13.46
CA VAL A 220 -6.21 -2.97 -13.46
C VAL A 220 -5.20 -3.93 -14.12
N GLU A 221 -4.62 -3.53 -15.25
CA GLU A 221 -3.60 -4.30 -15.96
C GLU A 221 -2.35 -4.55 -15.10
N SER A 222 -1.88 -3.52 -14.37
CA SER A 222 -0.71 -3.66 -13.49
C SER A 222 -0.96 -4.58 -12.28
N LEU A 223 -2.21 -4.64 -11.77
CA LEU A 223 -2.60 -5.58 -10.72
C LEU A 223 -2.69 -7.01 -11.26
N LEU A 224 -3.16 -7.18 -12.50
CA LEU A 224 -3.15 -8.48 -13.18
C LEU A 224 -1.71 -8.97 -13.39
N ASP A 225 -0.81 -8.12 -13.94
CA ASP A 225 0.60 -8.45 -14.09
C ASP A 225 1.26 -8.84 -12.75
N ALA A 226 0.92 -8.12 -11.68
CA ALA A 226 1.43 -8.45 -10.36
C ALA A 226 0.90 -9.79 -9.85
N SER A 227 -0.33 -10.18 -10.20
CA SER A 227 -0.93 -11.44 -9.77
C SER A 227 -0.34 -12.67 -10.46
N ASP A 228 0.30 -12.49 -11.60
CA ASP A 228 0.96 -13.59 -12.34
C ASP A 228 2.25 -14.03 -11.62
N ASP A 229 2.95 -13.11 -10.97
CA ASP A 229 4.25 -13.36 -10.35
C ASP A 229 4.22 -13.33 -8.81
N ASP A 230 3.23 -12.69 -8.18
CA ASP A 230 3.05 -12.64 -6.73
C ASP A 230 1.84 -13.43 -6.27
N THR A 231 2.06 -14.57 -5.63
CA THR A 231 0.99 -15.45 -5.12
C THR A 231 0.08 -14.78 -4.07
N ALA A 232 0.56 -13.73 -3.42
CA ALA A 232 -0.19 -12.98 -2.42
C ALA A 232 -1.07 -11.86 -3.02
N THR A 233 -0.87 -11.54 -4.31
CA THR A 233 -1.71 -10.60 -5.07
C THR A 233 -2.83 -11.37 -5.79
N GLY A 234 -4.07 -10.87 -5.67
CA GLY A 234 -5.23 -11.42 -6.39
C GLY A 234 -5.46 -10.71 -7.71
N GLY A 235 -5.42 -11.45 -8.81
CA GLY A 235 -5.92 -10.98 -10.10
C GLY A 235 -7.46 -10.94 -10.13
N PRO A 236 -8.06 -10.35 -11.20
CA PRO A 236 -9.49 -10.41 -11.44
C PRO A 236 -9.98 -11.87 -11.50
N ASP A 237 -10.99 -12.21 -10.71
CA ASP A 237 -11.63 -13.54 -10.72
C ASP A 237 -12.94 -13.45 -11.49
N LEU A 238 -12.85 -13.65 -12.81
CA LEU A 238 -14.00 -13.60 -13.72
C LEU A 238 -15.07 -14.66 -13.40
N GLN A 239 -14.69 -15.76 -12.75
CA GLN A 239 -15.62 -16.83 -12.40
C GLN A 239 -16.48 -16.45 -11.18
N ARG A 240 -15.90 -15.72 -10.22
CA ARG A 240 -16.59 -15.31 -8.99
C ARG A 240 -17.07 -13.88 -9.02
N GLY A 241 -16.77 -13.11 -10.09
CA GLY A 241 -17.11 -11.70 -10.17
C GLY A 241 -16.37 -10.85 -9.15
N ILE A 242 -15.10 -11.18 -8.84
CA ILE A 242 -14.28 -10.42 -7.90
C ILE A 242 -13.26 -9.61 -8.70
N PHE A 243 -13.37 -8.29 -8.63
CA PHE A 243 -12.51 -7.34 -9.32
C PHE A 243 -11.72 -6.50 -8.31
N PRO A 244 -10.60 -5.87 -8.71
CA PRO A 244 -9.91 -4.91 -7.84
C PRO A 244 -10.87 -3.84 -7.34
N THR A 245 -10.70 -3.34 -6.11
CA THR A 245 -11.36 -2.11 -5.70
C THR A 245 -10.61 -0.93 -6.29
N ALA A 246 -11.30 0.04 -6.89
CA ALA A 246 -10.70 1.25 -7.45
C ALA A 246 -11.50 2.50 -7.05
N ILE A 247 -10.78 3.57 -6.73
CA ILE A 247 -11.33 4.87 -6.38
C ILE A 247 -10.71 5.91 -7.29
N VAL A 248 -11.52 6.69 -7.97
CA VAL A 248 -11.11 7.86 -8.76
C VAL A 248 -11.40 9.13 -7.98
N ILE A 249 -10.53 10.12 -8.10
CA ILE A 249 -10.67 11.41 -7.40
C ILE A 249 -10.35 12.52 -8.40
N ASN A 250 -11.28 13.44 -8.54
CA ASN A 250 -11.16 14.61 -9.42
C ASN A 250 -11.81 15.83 -8.74
N ALA A 251 -12.06 16.90 -9.49
CA ALA A 251 -12.68 18.13 -8.99
C ALA A 251 -14.10 17.93 -8.41
N GLU A 252 -14.79 16.84 -8.78
CA GLU A 252 -16.13 16.51 -8.31
C GLU A 252 -16.10 15.71 -6.99
N GLY A 253 -14.93 15.17 -6.62
CA GLY A 253 -14.69 14.40 -5.40
C GLY A 253 -14.19 12.99 -5.66
N ALA A 254 -14.18 12.19 -4.59
CA ALA A 254 -13.78 10.79 -4.60
C ALA A 254 -15.00 9.89 -4.89
N LEU A 255 -14.85 9.00 -5.85
CA LEU A 255 -15.89 8.05 -6.24
C LEU A 255 -15.30 6.65 -6.40
N GLU A 256 -15.97 5.67 -5.83
CA GLU A 256 -15.66 4.26 -6.07
C GLU A 256 -16.14 3.84 -7.46
N VAL A 257 -15.26 3.16 -8.19
CA VAL A 257 -15.57 2.65 -9.53
C VAL A 257 -16.45 1.40 -9.41
N SER A 258 -17.54 1.33 -10.17
CA SER A 258 -18.46 0.20 -10.09
C SER A 258 -17.83 -1.11 -10.58
N ASP A 259 -18.26 -2.23 -10.00
CA ASP A 259 -17.80 -3.57 -10.37
C ASP A 259 -18.07 -3.86 -11.85
N GLU A 260 -19.18 -3.35 -12.44
CA GLU A 260 -19.49 -3.52 -13.85
C GLU A 260 -18.44 -2.87 -14.77
N ARG A 261 -17.98 -1.67 -14.43
CA ARG A 261 -16.92 -0.98 -15.19
C ARG A 261 -15.60 -1.72 -15.08
N LEU A 262 -15.26 -2.19 -13.87
CA LEU A 262 -14.04 -2.97 -13.61
C LEU A 262 -14.07 -4.34 -14.30
N GLU A 263 -15.23 -5.01 -14.33
CA GLU A 263 -15.43 -6.24 -15.09
C GLU A 263 -15.18 -6.05 -16.58
N GLN A 264 -15.76 -5.00 -17.17
CA GLN A 264 -15.57 -4.72 -18.60
C GLN A 264 -14.09 -4.51 -18.94
N ILE A 265 -13.38 -3.75 -18.11
CA ILE A 265 -11.94 -3.49 -18.27
C ILE A 265 -11.15 -4.79 -18.13
N ALA A 266 -11.40 -5.56 -17.06
CA ALA A 266 -10.68 -6.81 -16.81
C ALA A 266 -10.89 -7.84 -17.93
N ARG A 267 -12.13 -7.98 -18.42
CA ARG A 267 -12.44 -8.88 -19.59
C ARG A 267 -11.69 -8.43 -20.83
N SER A 268 -11.73 -7.11 -21.15
CA SER A 268 -11.02 -6.59 -22.33
C SER A 268 -9.53 -6.88 -22.28
N ILE A 269 -8.89 -6.74 -21.10
CA ILE A 269 -7.46 -7.05 -20.93
C ILE A 269 -7.18 -8.53 -21.11
N VAL A 270 -7.99 -9.41 -20.51
CA VAL A 270 -7.82 -10.87 -20.62
C VAL A 270 -8.04 -11.34 -22.05
N ASP A 271 -9.09 -10.86 -22.73
CA ASP A 271 -9.41 -11.23 -24.12
C ASP A 271 -8.28 -10.82 -25.09
N GLU A 272 -7.69 -9.63 -24.90
CA GLU A 272 -6.55 -9.17 -25.69
C GLU A 272 -5.31 -10.08 -25.49
N ARG A 273 -4.99 -10.43 -24.24
CA ARG A 273 -3.88 -11.35 -23.93
C ARG A 273 -4.08 -12.73 -24.53
N VAL A 274 -5.29 -13.29 -24.43
CA VAL A 274 -5.61 -14.59 -25.04
C VAL A 274 -5.44 -14.54 -26.57
N ALA A 275 -5.86 -13.43 -27.20
CA ALA A 275 -5.70 -13.26 -28.65
C ALA A 275 -4.23 -13.16 -29.07
N GLU A 276 -3.40 -12.44 -28.29
CA GLU A 276 -1.95 -12.30 -28.52
C GLU A 276 -1.22 -13.65 -28.36
N GLU A 277 -1.49 -14.40 -27.28
CA GLU A 277 -0.93 -15.74 -27.06
C GLU A 277 -1.37 -16.74 -28.11
N GLY A 278 -2.65 -16.69 -28.54
CA GLY A 278 -3.18 -17.54 -29.61
C GLY A 278 -2.51 -17.29 -30.96
N SER A 279 -2.09 -16.04 -31.23
CA SER A 279 -1.38 -15.66 -32.45
C SER A 279 0.12 -16.02 -32.42
N ALA A 280 0.70 -16.16 -31.22
CA ALA A 280 2.12 -16.48 -31.02
C ALA A 280 2.42 -18.00 -30.98
N ARG A 281 1.39 -18.85 -30.89
CA ARG A 281 1.59 -20.33 -30.99
C ARG A 281 1.74 -20.74 -32.43
N PRO A 282 2.88 -21.40 -32.82
CA PRO A 282 3.14 -21.86 -34.16
C PRO A 282 2.20 -23.00 -34.59
#